data_3d79a3d488f4cca4c6c07e16065a0fec
#
_entry.id   3d79a3d488f4cca4c6c07e16065a0fec
#
_cell.length_a   1.000
_cell.length_b   1.000
_cell.length_c   1.000
_cell.angle_alpha   90.00
_cell.angle_beta   90.00
_cell.angle_gamma   90.00
#
_symmetry.space_group_name_H-M   'P 1'
#
loop_
_entity.id
_entity.type
_entity.pdbx_description
1 polymer ?
#
loop_
_entity_poly.entity_id
_entity_poly.type
_entity_poly.pdbx_seq_one_letter_code
_entity_poly.pdbx_strand_id
1 'polypeptide(L)'
;VLLDWKLDGEDGEDKSLALLSEVVNMQPHIHFCVIYTSEKPDIVFNNILSYFSCLTKDEYEEILEDFEDEKEIIDKMVPDLISLSQNRFSKAKRSDILKSILSNKELITRVNSNPLLQKEETGEKSLGLLCGYIRLGIAFSPYIKADSMQPCPSDINAEQNTLCINNTLITVFNKDDIEANQILEVFSQQITNYEKGVMHLLGLEMRNMQRKGGTFIDSAVLSVSKEALGYHKQQSGKDFSSFV
;
A
#
# COMPACT_ATOMS: atom_id res chain seq x y z
N VAL A 1 4.12 4.61 16.38
CA VAL A 1 4.13 3.24 16.91
C VAL A 1 5.41 2.56 16.46
N LEU A 2 6.12 1.92 17.37
CA LEU A 2 7.30 1.09 17.08
C LEU A 2 6.94 -0.35 17.45
N LEU A 3 7.05 -1.26 16.48
CA LEU A 3 6.73 -2.68 16.67
C LEU A 3 7.94 -3.54 16.34
N ASP A 4 8.17 -4.59 17.13
CA ASP A 4 9.01 -5.70 16.70
C ASP A 4 8.16 -6.64 15.83
N TRP A 5 8.73 -7.19 14.76
CA TRP A 5 7.99 -8.11 13.90
C TRP A 5 7.61 -9.41 14.61
N LYS A 6 8.51 -9.91 15.44
CA LYS A 6 8.30 -11.11 16.27
C LYS A 6 8.13 -10.74 17.72
N LEU A 7 6.92 -10.36 18.11
CA LEU A 7 6.63 -9.87 19.47
C LEU A 7 6.78 -10.92 20.56
N ASP A 8 6.47 -12.20 20.32
CA ASP A 8 6.46 -13.25 21.34
C ASP A 8 6.94 -14.63 20.81
N GLY A 9 7.97 -14.68 20.00
CA GLY A 9 8.52 -15.93 19.48
C GLY A 9 7.99 -16.32 18.10
N GLU A 10 7.75 -17.61 17.85
CA GLU A 10 7.43 -18.12 16.50
C GLU A 10 6.11 -17.59 15.91
N ASP A 11 5.11 -17.32 16.76
CA ASP A 11 3.80 -16.78 16.35
C ASP A 11 3.74 -15.24 16.42
N GLY A 12 4.86 -14.56 16.55
CA GLY A 12 4.93 -13.12 16.76
C GLY A 12 4.45 -12.28 15.57
N GLU A 13 4.50 -12.85 14.37
CA GLU A 13 4.09 -12.21 13.13
C GLU A 13 2.58 -11.93 13.11
N ASP A 14 1.76 -12.91 13.49
CA ASP A 14 0.30 -12.77 13.53
C ASP A 14 -0.13 -11.69 14.51
N LYS A 15 0.55 -11.59 15.67
CA LYS A 15 0.29 -10.54 16.65
C LYS A 15 0.67 -9.15 16.11
N SER A 16 1.79 -9.04 15.42
CA SER A 16 2.22 -7.79 14.83
C SER A 16 1.26 -7.34 13.73
N LEU A 17 0.76 -8.25 12.91
CA LEU A 17 -0.24 -7.98 11.89
C LEU A 17 -1.60 -7.59 12.50
N ALA A 18 -2.02 -8.27 13.57
CA ALA A 18 -3.24 -7.92 14.30
C ALA A 18 -3.16 -6.50 14.88
N LEU A 19 -2.05 -6.14 15.52
CA LEU A 19 -1.82 -4.78 16.03
C LEU A 19 -1.77 -3.74 14.90
N LEU A 20 -1.12 -4.05 13.78
CA LEU A 20 -1.13 -3.18 12.61
C LEU A 20 -2.54 -2.98 12.06
N SER A 21 -3.35 -4.05 12.00
CA SER A 21 -4.75 -3.96 11.59
C SER A 21 -5.55 -3.03 12.49
N GLU A 22 -5.38 -3.13 13.82
CA GLU A 22 -6.01 -2.22 14.76
C GLU A 22 -5.60 -0.76 14.49
N VAL A 23 -4.30 -0.48 14.37
CA VAL A 23 -3.79 0.88 14.13
C VAL A 23 -4.29 1.45 12.79
N VAL A 24 -4.27 0.64 11.73
CA VAL A 24 -4.74 1.04 10.38
C VAL A 24 -6.23 1.38 10.38
N ASN A 25 -7.02 0.71 11.21
CA ASN A 25 -8.46 0.96 11.34
C ASN A 25 -8.81 2.05 12.37
N MET A 26 -7.83 2.52 13.17
CA MET A 26 -8.04 3.64 14.08
C MET A 26 -8.30 4.95 13.32
N GLN A 27 -9.31 5.68 13.74
CA GLN A 27 -9.68 7.00 13.23
C GLN A 27 -9.69 8.01 14.39
N PRO A 28 -9.40 9.25 14.20
CA PRO A 28 -9.21 10.04 12.97
C PRO A 28 -7.76 10.53 12.74
N HIS A 29 -6.75 9.93 13.40
CA HIS A 29 -5.39 10.45 13.40
C HIS A 29 -4.51 9.84 12.30
N ILE A 30 -3.45 10.55 11.93
CA ILE A 30 -2.35 9.97 11.15
C ILE A 30 -1.49 9.14 12.09
N HIS A 31 -1.22 7.91 11.71
CA HIS A 31 -0.37 7.00 12.47
C HIS A 31 0.94 6.76 11.71
N PHE A 32 2.03 6.76 12.44
CA PHE A 32 3.34 6.38 11.94
C PHE A 32 3.75 5.08 12.63
N CYS A 33 3.92 4.02 11.84
CA CYS A 33 4.32 2.72 12.32
C CYS A 33 5.68 2.36 11.74
N VAL A 34 6.61 2.06 12.62
CA VAL A 34 7.91 1.51 12.27
C VAL A 34 7.94 0.06 12.73
N ILE A 35 8.15 -0.84 11.80
CA ILE A 35 8.47 -2.24 12.08
C ILE A 35 10.00 -2.34 12.15
N TYR A 36 10.51 -2.68 13.32
CA TYR A 36 11.95 -2.79 13.57
C TYR A 36 12.31 -4.24 13.84
N THR A 37 12.94 -4.90 12.88
CA THR A 37 13.08 -6.36 12.85
C THR A 37 14.50 -6.80 12.54
N SER A 38 14.87 -8.00 13.01
CA SER A 38 16.08 -8.71 12.58
C SER A 38 15.87 -9.55 11.31
N GLU A 39 14.63 -9.67 10.82
CA GLU A 39 14.35 -10.34 9.57
C GLU A 39 14.63 -9.45 8.37
N LYS A 40 14.72 -10.05 7.17
CA LYS A 40 14.88 -9.30 5.93
C LYS A 40 13.69 -8.39 5.70
N PRO A 41 13.90 -7.08 5.54
CA PRO A 41 12.82 -6.11 5.41
C PRO A 41 11.87 -6.38 4.26
N ASP A 42 12.38 -6.89 3.13
CA ASP A 42 11.58 -7.25 1.96
C ASP A 42 10.61 -8.41 2.22
N ILE A 43 10.99 -9.39 3.04
CA ILE A 43 10.10 -10.49 3.44
C ILE A 43 8.97 -9.95 4.30
N VAL A 44 9.32 -9.19 5.34
CA VAL A 44 8.34 -8.58 6.25
C VAL A 44 7.40 -7.63 5.50
N PHE A 45 7.95 -6.83 4.59
CA PHE A 45 7.17 -5.93 3.75
C PHE A 45 6.17 -6.70 2.87
N ASN A 46 6.58 -7.82 2.27
CA ASN A 46 5.70 -8.66 1.46
C ASN A 46 4.62 -9.35 2.29
N ASN A 47 4.92 -9.77 3.53
CA ASN A 47 3.93 -10.30 4.45
C ASN A 47 2.84 -9.24 4.74
N ILE A 48 3.24 -8.01 5.03
CA ILE A 48 2.31 -6.90 5.26
C ILE A 48 1.48 -6.62 4.01
N LEU A 49 2.09 -6.59 2.82
CA LEU A 49 1.37 -6.40 1.55
C LEU A 49 0.35 -7.50 1.30
N SER A 50 0.71 -8.76 1.56
CA SER A 50 -0.21 -9.90 1.43
C SER A 50 -1.38 -9.78 2.39
N TYR A 51 -1.10 -9.46 3.65
CA TYR A 51 -2.13 -9.29 4.67
C TYR A 51 -3.12 -8.15 4.35
N PHE A 52 -2.62 -7.03 3.82
CA PHE A 52 -3.44 -5.88 3.39
C PHE A 52 -3.75 -5.90 1.89
N SER A 53 -4.13 -7.05 1.36
CA SER A 53 -4.36 -7.23 -0.09
C SER A 53 -5.82 -7.10 -0.53
N CYS A 54 -6.75 -6.88 0.40
CA CYS A 54 -8.20 -6.91 0.17
C CYS A 54 -8.78 -8.28 -0.20
N LEU A 55 -8.06 -9.36 0.10
CA LEU A 55 -8.55 -10.73 0.00
C LEU A 55 -8.51 -11.38 1.38
N THR A 56 -9.52 -12.18 1.68
CA THR A 56 -9.56 -13.02 2.88
C THR A 56 -8.85 -14.36 2.61
N LYS A 57 -8.53 -15.08 3.67
CA LYS A 57 -7.93 -16.41 3.58
C LYS A 57 -8.79 -17.38 2.79
N ASP A 58 -10.10 -17.35 3.00
CA ASP A 58 -11.05 -18.20 2.26
C ASP A 58 -11.06 -17.87 0.76
N GLU A 59 -11.00 -16.57 0.39
CA GLU A 59 -10.91 -16.15 -1.00
C GLU A 59 -9.57 -16.56 -1.65
N TYR A 60 -8.47 -16.60 -0.90
CA TYR A 60 -7.20 -17.16 -1.39
C TYR A 60 -7.30 -18.66 -1.67
N GLU A 61 -7.92 -19.42 -0.78
CA GLU A 61 -8.11 -20.87 -0.94
C GLU A 61 -8.98 -21.17 -2.15
N GLU A 62 -10.07 -20.43 -2.36
CA GLU A 62 -10.93 -20.54 -3.55
C GLU A 62 -10.16 -20.25 -4.85
N ILE A 63 -9.31 -19.20 -4.86
CA ILE A 63 -8.47 -18.90 -6.04
C ILE A 63 -7.46 -20.02 -6.30
N LEU A 64 -6.85 -20.60 -5.25
CA LEU A 64 -5.90 -21.70 -5.40
C LEU A 64 -6.57 -22.95 -6.00
N GLU A 65 -7.79 -23.28 -5.56
CA GLU A 65 -8.58 -24.39 -6.11
C GLU A 65 -8.95 -24.13 -7.58
N ASP A 66 -9.43 -22.93 -7.91
CA ASP A 66 -9.82 -22.55 -9.27
C ASP A 66 -8.67 -22.58 -10.28
N PHE A 67 -7.43 -22.40 -9.83
CA PHE A 67 -6.23 -22.36 -10.67
C PHE A 67 -5.27 -23.54 -10.42
N GLU A 68 -5.75 -24.64 -9.87
CA GLU A 68 -4.91 -25.83 -9.58
C GLU A 68 -4.25 -26.38 -10.84
N ASP A 69 -4.95 -26.41 -11.97
CA ASP A 69 -4.44 -26.89 -13.26
C ASP A 69 -3.28 -26.03 -13.81
N GLU A 70 -3.26 -24.73 -13.49
CA GLU A 70 -2.23 -23.79 -13.92
C GLU A 70 -1.14 -23.55 -12.89
N LYS A 71 -1.16 -24.26 -11.78
CA LYS A 71 -0.23 -24.05 -10.65
C LYS A 71 1.23 -23.98 -11.07
N GLU A 72 1.70 -24.93 -11.90
CA GLU A 72 3.10 -24.94 -12.35
C GLU A 72 3.48 -23.69 -13.15
N ILE A 73 2.56 -23.11 -13.90
CA ILE A 73 2.76 -21.90 -14.69
C ILE A 73 2.79 -20.71 -13.75
N ILE A 74 1.84 -20.66 -12.82
CA ILE A 74 1.69 -19.55 -11.87
C ILE A 74 2.87 -19.54 -10.90
N ASP A 75 3.32 -20.67 -10.37
CA ASP A 75 4.48 -20.75 -9.48
C ASP A 75 5.74 -20.14 -10.10
N LYS A 76 5.95 -20.35 -11.41
CA LYS A 76 7.07 -19.73 -12.15
C LYS A 76 6.89 -18.21 -12.30
N MET A 77 5.67 -17.71 -12.28
CA MET A 77 5.32 -16.31 -12.44
C MET A 77 5.22 -15.57 -11.10
N VAL A 78 5.16 -16.26 -9.97
CA VAL A 78 4.95 -15.65 -8.63
C VAL A 78 5.92 -14.49 -8.36
N PRO A 79 7.24 -14.58 -8.63
CA PRO A 79 8.15 -13.45 -8.41
C PRO A 79 7.77 -12.21 -9.23
N ASP A 80 7.37 -12.39 -10.49
CA ASP A 80 6.91 -11.29 -11.36
C ASP A 80 5.57 -10.72 -10.86
N LEU A 81 4.65 -11.57 -10.41
CA LEU A 81 3.35 -11.16 -9.87
C LEU A 81 3.51 -10.38 -8.55
N ILE A 82 4.43 -10.78 -7.69
CA ILE A 82 4.78 -10.04 -6.46
C ILE A 82 5.40 -8.69 -6.84
N SER A 83 6.33 -8.67 -7.79
CA SER A 83 6.94 -7.44 -8.30
C SER A 83 5.87 -6.51 -8.91
N LEU A 84 4.87 -7.06 -9.58
CA LEU A 84 3.73 -6.31 -10.11
C LEU A 84 2.91 -5.67 -8.98
N SER A 85 2.65 -6.40 -7.89
CA SER A 85 1.99 -5.88 -6.71
C SER A 85 2.75 -4.70 -6.09
N GLN A 86 4.05 -4.85 -5.88
CA GLN A 86 4.92 -3.83 -5.31
C GLN A 86 5.04 -2.58 -6.19
N ASN A 87 4.96 -2.74 -7.51
CA ASN A 87 5.11 -1.66 -8.48
C ASN A 87 3.78 -1.21 -9.11
N ARG A 88 2.64 -1.53 -8.50
CA ARG A 88 1.30 -1.25 -9.07
C ARG A 88 1.07 0.24 -9.39
N PHE A 89 1.74 1.15 -8.71
CA PHE A 89 1.66 2.60 -8.96
C PHE A 89 2.70 3.13 -9.95
N SER A 90 3.70 2.33 -10.36
CA SER A 90 4.70 2.71 -11.35
C SER A 90 4.28 2.24 -12.75
N LYS A 91 3.78 3.17 -13.59
CA LYS A 91 3.31 2.86 -14.96
C LYS A 91 4.37 2.16 -15.83
N ALA A 92 5.63 2.61 -15.77
CA ALA A 92 6.71 2.03 -16.57
C ALA A 92 7.03 0.60 -16.11
N LYS A 93 7.31 0.40 -14.81
CA LYS A 93 7.63 -0.92 -14.26
C LYS A 93 6.47 -1.91 -14.46
N ARG A 94 5.18 -1.49 -14.28
CA ARG A 94 4.01 -2.32 -14.56
C ARG A 94 3.98 -2.81 -16.00
N SER A 95 4.20 -1.90 -16.95
CA SER A 95 4.14 -2.23 -18.38
C SER A 95 5.15 -3.30 -18.76
N ASP A 96 6.35 -3.24 -18.21
CA ASP A 96 7.42 -4.20 -18.52
C ASP A 96 7.15 -5.57 -17.89
N ILE A 97 6.70 -5.61 -16.63
CA ILE A 97 6.32 -6.85 -15.96
C ILE A 97 5.11 -7.49 -16.66
N LEU A 98 4.08 -6.71 -16.99
CA LEU A 98 2.89 -7.21 -17.70
C LEU A 98 3.26 -7.80 -19.06
N LYS A 99 4.20 -7.23 -19.81
CA LYS A 99 4.66 -7.80 -21.08
C LYS A 99 5.23 -9.21 -20.91
N SER A 100 5.95 -9.50 -19.80
CA SER A 100 6.49 -10.83 -19.52
C SER A 100 5.37 -11.84 -19.18
N ILE A 101 4.35 -11.39 -18.47
CA ILE A 101 3.24 -12.23 -17.99
C ILE A 101 2.24 -12.55 -19.12
N LEU A 102 1.99 -11.63 -20.05
CA LEU A 102 0.93 -11.72 -21.07
C LEU A 102 1.20 -12.74 -22.20
N SER A 103 2.14 -13.65 -22.04
CA SER A 103 2.40 -14.71 -23.04
C SER A 103 1.33 -15.81 -23.08
N ASN A 104 0.65 -16.07 -21.96
CA ASN A 104 -0.35 -17.13 -21.85
C ASN A 104 -1.79 -16.59 -22.00
N LYS A 105 -2.37 -16.77 -23.19
CA LYS A 105 -3.72 -16.30 -23.52
C LYS A 105 -4.83 -17.00 -22.73
N GLU A 106 -4.66 -18.28 -22.39
CA GLU A 106 -5.65 -19.04 -21.63
C GLU A 106 -5.73 -18.52 -20.20
N LEU A 107 -4.56 -18.32 -19.57
CA LEU A 107 -4.49 -17.71 -18.24
C LEU A 107 -5.11 -16.32 -18.19
N ILE A 108 -4.86 -15.47 -19.21
CA ILE A 108 -5.49 -14.15 -19.33
C ILE A 108 -7.02 -14.28 -19.35
N THR A 109 -7.55 -15.21 -20.12
CA THR A 109 -9.00 -15.42 -20.22
C THR A 109 -9.59 -15.86 -18.89
N ARG A 110 -8.94 -16.79 -18.19
CA ARG A 110 -9.37 -17.25 -16.87
C ARG A 110 -9.29 -16.17 -15.80
N VAL A 111 -8.19 -15.41 -15.74
CA VAL A 111 -8.06 -14.26 -14.82
C VAL A 111 -9.16 -13.23 -15.07
N ASN A 112 -9.47 -12.94 -16.35
CA ASN A 112 -10.53 -11.99 -16.70
C ASN A 112 -11.94 -12.49 -16.39
N SER A 113 -12.17 -13.80 -16.32
CA SER A 113 -13.48 -14.40 -16.04
C SER A 113 -13.71 -14.74 -14.56
N ASN A 114 -12.66 -14.72 -13.74
CA ASN A 114 -12.79 -15.06 -12.33
C ASN A 114 -13.33 -13.86 -11.51
N PRO A 115 -14.51 -14.01 -10.84
CA PRO A 115 -15.14 -12.91 -10.10
C PRO A 115 -14.30 -12.39 -8.93
N LEU A 116 -13.54 -13.27 -8.26
CA LEU A 116 -12.70 -12.89 -7.13
C LEU A 116 -11.51 -12.03 -7.57
N LEU A 117 -10.94 -12.31 -8.75
CA LEU A 117 -9.82 -11.56 -9.31
C LEU A 117 -10.26 -10.22 -9.91
N GLN A 118 -11.53 -10.09 -10.32
CA GLN A 118 -12.09 -8.89 -10.96
C GLN A 118 -13.05 -8.12 -10.03
N LYS A 119 -12.86 -8.18 -8.72
CA LYS A 119 -13.78 -7.64 -7.70
C LYS A 119 -13.96 -6.11 -7.75
N GLU A 120 -13.06 -5.38 -8.39
CA GLU A 120 -13.20 -3.94 -8.61
C GLU A 120 -13.74 -3.67 -10.01
N GLU A 121 -14.88 -3.01 -10.12
CA GLU A 121 -15.38 -2.43 -11.36
C GLU A 121 -14.47 -1.26 -11.78
N THR A 122 -13.34 -1.58 -12.36
CA THR A 122 -12.48 -0.57 -12.98
C THR A 122 -12.98 -0.36 -14.40
N GLY A 123 -13.32 0.87 -14.77
CA GLY A 123 -13.80 1.20 -16.13
C GLY A 123 -12.78 0.94 -17.25
N GLU A 124 -11.55 0.57 -16.91
CA GLU A 124 -10.49 0.18 -17.82
C GLU A 124 -10.18 -1.30 -17.72
N LYS A 125 -10.39 -2.06 -18.81
CA LYS A 125 -10.07 -3.49 -18.90
C LYS A 125 -8.62 -3.82 -18.53
N SER A 126 -7.67 -2.94 -18.88
CA SER A 126 -6.25 -3.10 -18.56
C SER A 126 -5.97 -3.01 -17.06
N LEU A 127 -6.70 -2.17 -16.35
CA LEU A 127 -6.56 -2.01 -14.90
C LEU A 127 -7.19 -3.19 -14.16
N GLY A 128 -8.35 -3.67 -14.63
CA GLY A 128 -8.99 -4.89 -14.09
C GLY A 128 -8.07 -6.11 -14.24
N LEU A 129 -7.46 -6.30 -15.40
CA LEU A 129 -6.49 -7.36 -15.64
C LEU A 129 -5.26 -7.23 -14.70
N LEU A 130 -4.74 -6.02 -14.52
CA LEU A 130 -3.65 -5.74 -13.59
C LEU A 130 -4.02 -6.15 -12.16
N CYS A 131 -5.19 -5.74 -11.66
CA CYS A 131 -5.68 -6.08 -10.33
C CYS A 131 -5.84 -7.60 -10.18
N GLY A 132 -6.40 -8.27 -11.19
CA GLY A 132 -6.53 -9.72 -11.22
C GLY A 132 -5.18 -10.44 -11.10
N TYR A 133 -4.18 -10.04 -11.84
CA TYR A 133 -2.84 -10.63 -11.74
C TYR A 133 -2.16 -10.34 -10.40
N ILE A 134 -2.34 -9.16 -9.82
CA ILE A 134 -1.84 -8.85 -8.49
C ILE A 134 -2.47 -9.79 -7.45
N ARG A 135 -3.79 -9.96 -7.48
CA ARG A 135 -4.51 -10.85 -6.56
C ARG A 135 -4.10 -12.31 -6.74
N LEU A 136 -3.97 -12.76 -7.98
CA LEU A 136 -3.48 -14.11 -8.29
C LEU A 136 -2.07 -14.33 -7.70
N GLY A 137 -1.14 -13.39 -7.89
CA GLY A 137 0.20 -13.47 -7.33
C GLY A 137 0.21 -13.52 -5.81
N ILE A 138 -0.67 -12.74 -5.17
CA ILE A 138 -0.82 -12.76 -3.71
C ILE A 138 -1.42 -14.10 -3.24
N ALA A 139 -2.40 -14.66 -3.95
CA ALA A 139 -2.99 -15.95 -3.61
C ALA A 139 -1.96 -17.10 -3.62
N PHE A 140 -1.09 -17.15 -4.63
CA PHE A 140 -0.03 -18.14 -4.75
C PHE A 140 1.24 -17.81 -3.94
N SER A 141 1.31 -16.63 -3.31
CA SER A 141 2.42 -16.27 -2.45
C SER A 141 2.42 -17.09 -1.15
N PRO A 142 3.59 -17.51 -0.64
CA PRO A 142 3.70 -18.19 0.66
C PRO A 142 3.52 -17.24 1.84
N TYR A 143 3.36 -15.93 1.60
CA TYR A 143 3.27 -14.92 2.65
C TYR A 143 1.95 -15.01 3.43
N ILE A 144 1.96 -14.44 4.63
CA ILE A 144 0.84 -14.44 5.57
C ILE A 144 -0.38 -13.76 4.98
N LYS A 145 -1.54 -14.37 5.19
CA LYS A 145 -2.84 -13.94 4.67
C LYS A 145 -3.79 -13.60 5.81
N ALA A 146 -4.63 -12.60 5.60
CA ALA A 146 -5.58 -12.16 6.62
C ALA A 146 -6.78 -13.11 6.72
N ASP A 147 -7.26 -13.36 7.95
CA ASP A 147 -8.49 -14.11 8.18
C ASP A 147 -9.75 -13.31 7.83
N SER A 148 -9.65 -11.99 7.81
CA SER A 148 -10.74 -11.07 7.47
C SER A 148 -10.27 -10.00 6.49
N MET A 149 -11.21 -9.43 5.73
CA MET A 149 -10.91 -8.38 4.77
C MET A 149 -10.25 -7.18 5.45
N GLN A 150 -9.08 -6.80 4.94
CA GLN A 150 -8.31 -5.65 5.39
C GLN A 150 -8.35 -4.52 4.34
N PRO A 151 -8.15 -3.25 4.75
CA PRO A 151 -8.06 -2.15 3.81
C PRO A 151 -6.81 -2.28 2.94
N CYS A 152 -6.94 -1.92 1.65
CA CYS A 152 -5.84 -1.99 0.70
C CYS A 152 -4.87 -0.81 0.85
N PRO A 153 -3.56 -1.01 0.66
CA PRO A 153 -2.62 0.09 0.58
C PRO A 153 -3.00 1.10 -0.51
N SER A 154 -2.95 2.37 -0.17
CA SER A 154 -3.18 3.49 -1.10
C SER A 154 -1.92 3.95 -1.80
N ASP A 155 -0.76 3.68 -1.24
CA ASP A 155 0.55 3.99 -1.82
C ASP A 155 1.59 2.97 -1.34
N ILE A 156 2.55 2.62 -2.23
CA ILE A 156 3.59 1.61 -1.97
C ILE A 156 4.92 2.13 -2.52
N ASN A 157 5.93 2.16 -1.66
CA ASN A 157 7.33 2.38 -2.03
C ASN A 157 8.15 1.15 -1.63
N ALA A 158 8.32 0.21 -2.56
CA ALA A 158 9.06 -1.01 -2.32
C ALA A 158 10.58 -0.79 -2.14
N GLU A 159 11.14 0.29 -2.70
CA GLU A 159 12.57 0.62 -2.54
C GLU A 159 12.92 1.03 -1.11
N GLN A 160 11.96 1.60 -0.40
CA GLN A 160 12.11 2.04 0.99
C GLN A 160 11.34 1.17 1.99
N ASN A 161 10.76 0.05 1.55
CA ASN A 161 9.89 -0.81 2.36
C ASN A 161 8.83 -0.02 3.14
N THR A 162 8.21 0.96 2.44
CA THR A 162 7.24 1.89 3.02
C THR A 162 5.92 1.78 2.27
N LEU A 163 4.82 1.77 3.02
CA LEU A 163 3.48 1.76 2.46
C LEU A 163 2.52 2.62 3.28
N CYS A 164 1.46 3.10 2.63
CA CYS A 164 0.40 3.85 3.27
C CYS A 164 -0.93 3.10 3.17
N ILE A 165 -1.58 2.88 4.29
CA ILE A 165 -2.89 2.25 4.37
C ILE A 165 -3.80 3.14 5.19
N ASN A 166 -4.95 3.56 4.65
CA ASN A 166 -5.82 4.56 5.28
C ASN A 166 -5.04 5.82 5.69
N ASN A 167 -4.91 6.06 7.01
CA ASN A 167 -4.17 7.18 7.59
C ASN A 167 -2.86 6.73 8.25
N THR A 168 -2.38 5.53 7.94
CA THR A 168 -1.21 4.94 8.59
C THR A 168 -0.08 4.79 7.58
N LEU A 169 1.07 5.38 7.89
CA LEU A 169 2.31 5.16 7.18
C LEU A 169 3.12 4.08 7.91
N ILE A 170 3.43 3.00 7.21
CA ILE A 170 4.17 1.84 7.75
C ILE A 170 5.50 1.76 7.04
N THR A 171 6.59 1.63 7.78
CA THR A 171 7.96 1.46 7.26
C THR A 171 8.62 0.30 7.98
N VAL A 172 9.38 -0.51 7.24
CA VAL A 172 10.13 -1.65 7.79
C VAL A 172 11.61 -1.34 7.81
N PHE A 173 12.24 -1.44 8.98
CA PHE A 173 13.67 -1.26 9.19
C PHE A 173 14.33 -2.53 9.73
N ASN A 174 15.55 -2.78 9.26
CA ASN A 174 16.37 -3.87 9.79
C ASN A 174 17.18 -3.41 11.01
N LYS A 175 17.25 -4.26 12.04
CA LYS A 175 18.04 -4.04 13.25
C LYS A 175 19.55 -4.06 13.00
N ASP A 176 19.97 -4.76 11.94
CA ASP A 176 21.38 -4.85 11.56
C ASP A 176 21.87 -3.61 10.80
N ASP A 177 20.93 -2.86 10.15
CA ASP A 177 21.26 -1.70 9.32
C ASP A 177 21.11 -0.37 10.06
N ILE A 178 20.22 -0.30 11.07
CA ILE A 178 19.85 0.94 11.75
C ILE A 178 19.85 0.71 13.26
N GLU A 179 20.62 1.50 13.99
CA GLU A 179 20.59 1.48 15.45
C GLU A 179 19.28 2.06 16.00
N ALA A 180 18.82 1.56 17.15
CA ALA A 180 17.55 1.96 17.76
C ALA A 180 17.45 3.49 18.04
N ASN A 181 18.56 4.14 18.35
CA ASN A 181 18.65 5.58 18.57
C ASN A 181 18.55 6.42 17.29
N GLN A 182 18.74 5.82 16.11
CA GLN A 182 18.70 6.46 14.80
C GLN A 182 17.35 6.33 14.11
N ILE A 183 16.45 5.48 14.62
CA ILE A 183 15.16 5.16 13.97
C ILE A 183 14.37 6.42 13.61
N LEU A 184 14.24 7.36 14.54
CA LEU A 184 13.45 8.58 14.32
C LEU A 184 14.09 9.51 13.27
N GLU A 185 15.40 9.58 13.26
CA GLU A 185 16.13 10.40 12.29
C GLU A 185 15.98 9.81 10.88
N VAL A 186 16.27 8.52 10.72
CA VAL A 186 16.16 7.81 9.42
C VAL A 186 14.74 7.85 8.91
N PHE A 187 13.76 7.60 9.78
CA PHE A 187 12.35 7.66 9.43
C PHE A 187 11.93 9.07 8.97
N SER A 188 12.36 10.11 9.69
CA SER A 188 12.09 11.51 9.31
C SER A 188 12.70 11.86 7.95
N GLN A 189 13.93 11.41 7.70
CA GLN A 189 14.61 11.60 6.41
C GLN A 189 13.89 10.87 5.29
N GLN A 190 13.44 9.63 5.51
CA GLN A 190 12.66 8.88 4.51
C GLN A 190 11.36 9.60 4.15
N ILE A 191 10.60 10.07 5.16
CA ILE A 191 9.36 10.82 4.90
C ILE A 191 9.65 12.10 4.10
N THR A 192 10.72 12.80 4.44
CA THR A 192 11.08 14.06 3.77
C THR A 192 11.53 13.84 2.33
N ASN A 193 12.27 12.77 2.09
CA ASN A 193 12.81 12.41 0.77
C ASN A 193 11.82 11.65 -0.11
N TYR A 194 10.71 11.21 0.45
CA TYR A 194 9.67 10.55 -0.31
C TYR A 194 9.03 11.55 -1.28
N GLU A 195 9.03 11.25 -2.58
CA GLU A 195 8.60 12.19 -3.66
C GLU A 195 7.21 12.82 -3.43
N LYS A 196 6.35 12.12 -2.68
CA LYS A 196 5.02 12.58 -2.28
C LYS A 196 4.93 12.91 -0.78
N GLY A 197 6.00 12.74 -0.01
CA GLY A 197 5.97 12.60 1.44
C GLY A 197 5.21 13.71 2.17
N VAL A 198 5.72 14.94 2.14
CA VAL A 198 5.10 16.06 2.84
C VAL A 198 3.72 16.41 2.27
N MET A 199 3.57 16.39 0.94
CA MET A 199 2.29 16.68 0.28
C MET A 199 1.27 15.58 0.53
N HIS A 200 1.69 14.31 0.58
CA HIS A 200 0.81 13.20 0.93
C HIS A 200 0.34 13.28 2.38
N LEU A 201 1.25 13.55 3.31
CA LEU A 201 0.90 13.76 4.72
C LEU A 201 -0.05 14.95 4.91
N LEU A 202 0.20 16.04 4.20
CA LEU A 202 -0.71 17.20 4.21
C LEU A 202 -2.10 16.82 3.68
N GLY A 203 -2.17 16.05 2.59
CA GLY A 203 -3.42 15.54 2.04
C GLY A 203 -4.16 14.63 3.01
N LEU A 204 -3.45 13.75 3.73
CA LEU A 204 -4.02 12.91 4.79
C LEU A 204 -4.58 13.75 5.93
N GLU A 205 -3.84 14.77 6.39
CA GLU A 205 -4.31 15.67 7.45
C GLU A 205 -5.52 16.50 7.00
N MET A 206 -5.50 17.03 5.79
CA MET A 206 -6.68 17.71 5.23
C MET A 206 -7.90 16.80 5.17
N ARG A 207 -7.73 15.54 4.75
CA ARG A 207 -8.81 14.54 4.76
C ARG A 207 -9.31 14.27 6.18
N ASN A 208 -8.45 14.19 7.17
CA ASN A 208 -8.81 14.01 8.57
C ASN A 208 -9.57 15.21 9.11
N MET A 209 -9.13 16.41 8.80
CA MET A 209 -9.82 17.64 9.17
C MET A 209 -11.21 17.71 8.55
N GLN A 210 -11.36 17.35 7.27
CA GLN A 210 -12.66 17.28 6.60
C GLN A 210 -13.59 16.23 7.24
N ARG A 211 -13.06 15.07 7.64
CA ARG A 211 -13.85 14.04 8.34
C ARG A 211 -14.30 14.48 9.73
N LYS A 212 -13.46 15.21 10.47
CA LYS A 212 -13.79 15.76 11.79
C LYS A 212 -14.81 16.89 11.71
N GLY A 213 -14.68 17.78 10.74
CA GLY A 213 -15.51 18.96 10.55
C GLY A 213 -16.77 18.73 9.70
N GLY A 214 -16.97 17.52 9.16
CA GLY A 214 -17.96 17.26 8.13
C GLY A 214 -17.60 17.92 6.80
N THR A 215 -18.57 18.09 5.90
CA THR A 215 -18.38 18.77 4.60
C THR A 215 -18.26 20.29 4.70
N PHE A 216 -18.26 20.84 5.90
CA PHE A 216 -18.12 22.27 6.10
C PHE A 216 -16.64 22.66 6.10
N ILE A 217 -16.25 23.44 5.12
CA ILE A 217 -14.97 24.14 5.12
C ILE A 217 -14.98 25.07 6.33
N ASP A 218 -13.93 25.02 7.17
CA ASP A 218 -13.81 25.90 8.33
C ASP A 218 -14.05 27.36 7.90
N SER A 219 -14.84 28.06 8.68
CA SER A 219 -15.15 29.48 8.43
C SER A 219 -13.87 30.33 8.35
N ALA A 220 -12.78 29.91 9.02
CA ALA A 220 -11.48 30.55 8.92
C ALA A 220 -10.89 30.48 7.50
N VAL A 221 -11.08 29.35 6.79
CA VAL A 221 -10.64 29.20 5.38
C VAL A 221 -11.51 30.04 4.45
N LEU A 222 -12.82 30.13 4.73
CA LEU A 222 -13.74 30.99 3.96
C LEU A 222 -13.55 32.47 4.23
N SER A 223 -12.93 32.84 5.37
CA SER A 223 -12.65 34.21 5.75
C SER A 223 -11.31 34.77 5.25
N VAL A 224 -10.51 33.92 4.55
CA VAL A 224 -9.25 34.38 3.94
C VAL A 224 -9.55 35.45 2.89
N SER A 225 -9.03 36.66 3.09
CA SER A 225 -9.30 37.76 2.18
C SER A 225 -8.70 37.51 0.80
N LYS A 226 -9.34 38.05 -0.25
CA LYS A 226 -8.81 37.97 -1.62
C LYS A 226 -7.42 38.61 -1.73
N GLU A 227 -7.13 39.60 -0.89
CA GLU A 227 -5.83 40.26 -0.81
C GLU A 227 -4.75 39.33 -0.26
N ALA A 228 -5.06 38.53 0.76
CA ALA A 228 -4.14 37.54 1.31
C ALA A 228 -3.81 36.44 0.28
N LEU A 229 -4.81 35.95 -0.46
CA LEU A 229 -4.62 35.00 -1.56
C LEU A 229 -3.80 35.61 -2.69
N GLY A 230 -4.05 36.90 -3.03
CA GLY A 230 -3.29 37.65 -4.04
C GLY A 230 -1.83 37.85 -3.63
N TYR A 231 -1.58 38.13 -2.35
CA TYR A 231 -0.23 38.26 -1.81
C TYR A 231 0.56 36.96 -1.90
N HIS A 232 -0.01 35.84 -1.51
CA HIS A 232 0.61 34.53 -1.64
C HIS A 232 0.89 34.16 -3.10
N LYS A 233 0.01 34.49 -4.02
CA LYS A 233 0.19 34.30 -5.45
C LYS A 233 1.40 35.09 -5.98
N GLN A 234 1.54 36.34 -5.57
CA GLN A 234 2.68 37.19 -5.97
C GLN A 234 4.01 36.71 -5.39
N GLN A 235 4.04 36.25 -4.13
CA GLN A 235 5.25 35.78 -3.46
C GLN A 235 5.73 34.43 -4.01
N SER A 236 4.83 33.53 -4.41
CA SER A 236 5.18 32.20 -4.91
C SER A 236 5.65 32.18 -6.37
N GLY A 237 5.39 33.23 -7.15
CA GLY A 237 5.73 33.31 -8.58
C GLY A 237 5.13 32.19 -9.44
N LYS A 238 4.24 31.37 -8.87
CA LYS A 238 3.60 30.24 -9.53
C LYS A 238 2.12 30.53 -9.75
N ASP A 239 1.60 30.00 -10.84
CA ASP A 239 0.16 30.08 -11.13
C ASP A 239 -0.63 29.29 -10.07
N PHE A 240 -1.72 29.85 -9.57
CA PHE A 240 -2.55 29.22 -8.55
C PHE A 240 -3.10 27.85 -8.98
N SER A 241 -3.25 27.63 -10.28
CA SER A 241 -3.62 26.35 -10.90
C SER A 241 -2.60 25.22 -10.68
N SER A 242 -1.40 25.53 -10.21
CA SER A 242 -0.39 24.51 -9.86
C SER A 242 -0.48 24.02 -8.41
N PHE A 243 -1.44 24.53 -7.63
CA PHE A 243 -1.67 24.17 -6.23
C PHE A 243 -2.94 23.34 -5.99
N VAL A 244 -3.73 23.05 -7.04
CA VAL A 244 -4.95 22.23 -6.97
C VAL A 244 -4.71 20.87 -7.61
#